data_b54b4392695247360dd3d252d4de1f88
#
_entry.id   b54b4392695247360dd3d252d4de1f88
#
_cell.length_a   1.000
_cell.length_b   1.000
_cell.length_c   1.000
_cell.angle_alpha   90.00
_cell.angle_beta   90.00
_cell.angle_gamma   90.00
#
_symmetry.space_group_name_H-M   'P 1'
#
loop_
_entity.id
_entity.type
_entity.pdbx_description
1 polymer ?
#
loop_
_entity_poly.entity_id
_entity_poly.type
_entity_poly.pdbx_seq_one_letter_code
_entity_poly.pdbx_strand_id
1 'polypeptide(L)'
;MIALSWTWGRQMETRTAFLSSTARATLEAYAADAEQAWRGGSEAAVDAWLEGMRRREDVWVGVIGRDLQSLGSLPLSDAESQRLTALRGVDWPISRRATQPPWIKLPFPLDATQGSLVIELPQRLMPQRHVTLFWAVVINGLIPGLLTLLFCVGLYRMLIMPLNQLRHQANAWRANQLSARVASTTTSRRDELGELGRAFDDMAQRLQRTVTLQQQLLRDLSHELRTPLSRLRVACDSEVDERGLRERLSREVDGMQRLVEDALQLAWLDAEQSPLTREPIQVQALWEMLVEDACFESGWSADQLQCSLDGSCWVLGNLNSLAQALENILRNAIRHSPAEGVIRLSGRRSGSLWVLWIDDQGGGVAKGELERIFDPFARLDGSRPGDGGFGLGLSIARNALTRQGGQLWAQNTDEGLRLLMQLPAATELIAQDYKEHTLRDMGARRLPV
;
A
#
# COMPACT_ATOMS: atom_id res chain seq x y z
N MET A 1 12.80 15.13 25.29
CA MET A 1 12.51 16.58 25.27
C MET A 1 12.18 17.16 26.63
N ILE A 2 11.26 16.58 27.40
CA ILE A 2 10.89 17.07 28.77
C ILE A 2 12.11 17.08 29.72
N ALA A 3 12.97 16.07 29.67
CA ALA A 3 14.19 16.04 30.50
C ALA A 3 15.22 17.13 30.13
N LEU A 4 15.36 17.45 28.83
CA LEU A 4 16.26 18.49 28.36
C LEU A 4 15.75 19.90 28.71
N SER A 5 14.44 20.15 28.63
CA SER A 5 13.85 21.42 29.06
C SER A 5 13.95 21.61 30.57
N TRP A 6 13.87 20.54 31.34
CA TRP A 6 13.98 20.56 32.80
C TRP A 6 15.43 20.81 33.26
N THR A 7 16.41 20.19 32.62
CA THR A 7 17.84 20.42 32.89
C THR A 7 18.28 21.84 32.48
N TRP A 8 17.79 22.33 31.35
CA TRP A 8 18.07 23.67 30.87
C TRP A 8 17.39 24.76 31.75
N GLY A 9 16.13 24.50 32.14
CA GLY A 9 15.43 25.35 33.08
C GLY A 9 16.15 25.47 34.42
N ARG A 10 16.61 24.35 34.98
CA ARG A 10 17.43 24.34 36.22
C ARG A 10 18.76 25.07 36.02
N GLN A 11 19.43 24.90 34.89
CA GLN A 11 20.72 25.54 34.64
C GLN A 11 20.59 27.05 34.42
N MET A 12 19.46 27.49 33.84
CA MET A 12 19.12 28.93 33.77
C MET A 12 18.68 29.48 35.12
N GLU A 13 17.95 28.74 35.92
CA GLU A 13 17.58 29.13 37.27
C GLU A 13 18.82 29.33 38.16
N THR A 14 19.79 28.43 38.05
CA THR A 14 21.04 28.57 38.83
C THR A 14 21.84 29.76 38.34
N ARG A 15 22.01 30.00 37.05
CA ARG A 15 22.76 31.16 36.51
C ARG A 15 22.13 32.52 36.81
N THR A 16 20.80 32.59 36.88
CA THR A 16 20.07 33.84 37.16
C THR A 16 19.75 34.04 38.63
N ALA A 17 20.08 33.09 39.50
CA ALA A 17 19.95 33.21 40.93
C ALA A 17 21.15 33.90 41.61
N PHE A 18 22.26 34.05 40.90
CA PHE A 18 23.43 34.71 41.44
C PHE A 18 23.47 36.22 41.09
N LEU A 19 24.16 37.00 41.93
CA LEU A 19 24.42 38.40 41.67
C LEU A 19 25.24 38.53 40.39
N SER A 20 24.95 39.56 39.60
CA SER A 20 25.82 39.92 38.45
C SER A 20 27.22 40.34 38.92
N SER A 21 28.22 40.16 38.06
CA SER A 21 29.60 40.58 38.38
C SER A 21 29.69 42.06 38.76
N THR A 22 28.89 42.91 38.11
CA THR A 22 28.78 44.34 38.43
C THR A 22 28.14 44.58 39.80
N ALA A 23 27.08 43.87 40.14
CA ALA A 23 26.45 43.98 41.45
C ALA A 23 27.39 43.51 42.58
N ARG A 24 28.14 42.44 42.33
CA ARG A 24 29.15 41.92 43.26
C ARG A 24 30.29 42.93 43.47
N ALA A 25 30.87 43.47 42.41
CA ALA A 25 31.93 44.47 42.50
C ALA A 25 31.45 45.73 43.25
N THR A 26 30.18 46.11 43.05
CA THR A 26 29.60 47.26 43.77
C THR A 26 29.50 47.00 45.28
N LEU A 27 29.03 45.80 45.67
CA LEU A 27 28.91 45.41 47.06
C LEU A 27 30.28 45.24 47.72
N GLU A 28 31.28 44.72 47.02
CA GLU A 28 32.66 44.60 47.48
C GLU A 28 33.29 45.98 47.68
N ALA A 29 33.02 46.95 46.78
CA ALA A 29 33.43 48.34 46.96
C ALA A 29 32.83 48.99 48.22
N TYR A 30 31.53 48.70 48.49
CA TYR A 30 30.90 49.18 49.73
C TYR A 30 31.50 48.55 50.96
N ALA A 31 31.93 47.30 50.94
CA ALA A 31 32.65 46.68 52.05
C ALA A 31 34.01 47.28 52.29
N ALA A 32 34.74 47.69 51.22
CA ALA A 32 36.01 48.38 51.29
C ALA A 32 35.82 49.76 51.87
N ASP A 33 34.84 50.55 51.42
CA ASP A 33 34.53 51.87 51.99
C ASP A 33 34.18 51.84 53.47
N ALA A 34 33.38 50.81 53.85
CA ALA A 34 33.02 50.56 55.24
C ALA A 34 34.24 50.23 56.14
N GLU A 35 35.16 49.40 55.60
CA GLU A 35 36.42 49.07 56.28
C GLU A 35 37.30 50.34 56.47
N GLN A 36 37.34 51.16 55.46
CA GLN A 36 38.12 52.45 55.55
C GLN A 36 37.52 53.37 56.60
N ALA A 37 36.18 53.50 56.65
CA ALA A 37 35.51 54.30 57.68
C ALA A 37 35.82 53.79 59.09
N TRP A 38 35.79 52.45 59.28
CA TRP A 38 36.09 51.81 60.57
C TRP A 38 37.56 51.99 60.98
N ARG A 39 38.53 51.88 60.07
CA ARG A 39 39.95 52.05 60.32
C ARG A 39 40.32 53.51 60.70
N GLY A 40 39.46 54.44 60.33
CA GLY A 40 39.60 55.84 60.76
C GLY A 40 39.53 56.06 62.28
N GLY A 41 39.22 54.99 63.06
CA GLY A 41 39.32 54.94 64.51
C GLY A 41 38.24 55.71 65.29
N SER A 42 37.19 56.18 64.63
CA SER A 42 36.08 56.91 65.28
C SER A 42 34.73 56.24 64.95
N GLU A 43 33.99 55.84 66.00
CA GLU A 43 32.59 55.33 65.83
C GLU A 43 31.73 56.33 65.03
N ALA A 44 31.94 57.63 65.25
CA ALA A 44 31.26 58.70 64.53
C ALA A 44 31.51 58.67 62.98
N ALA A 45 32.70 58.24 62.53
CA ALA A 45 33.00 58.08 61.12
C ALA A 45 32.26 56.92 60.51
N VAL A 46 32.13 55.82 61.24
CA VAL A 46 31.28 54.63 60.81
C VAL A 46 29.81 55.01 60.73
N ASP A 47 29.29 55.73 61.73
CA ASP A 47 27.91 56.20 61.73
C ASP A 47 27.58 57.15 60.61
N ALA A 48 28.47 58.11 60.31
CA ALA A 48 28.33 59.07 59.22
C ALA A 48 28.28 58.29 57.84
N TRP A 49 29.16 57.28 57.69
CA TRP A 49 29.19 56.48 56.49
C TRP A 49 27.91 55.65 56.37
N LEU A 50 27.44 54.98 57.45
CA LEU A 50 26.19 54.17 57.49
C LEU A 50 24.98 55.04 57.14
N GLU A 51 24.89 56.27 57.70
CA GLU A 51 23.78 57.15 57.36
C GLU A 51 23.83 57.63 55.92
N GLY A 52 25.01 57.94 55.36
CA GLY A 52 25.17 58.18 53.94
C GLY A 52 24.77 57.05 53.04
N MET A 53 25.11 55.81 53.41
CA MET A 53 24.81 54.65 52.66
C MET A 53 23.29 54.32 52.71
N ARG A 54 22.66 54.45 53.89
CA ARG A 54 21.19 54.26 54.06
C ARG A 54 20.40 55.25 53.20
N ARG A 55 20.82 56.51 53.16
CA ARG A 55 20.18 57.50 52.26
C ARG A 55 20.39 57.26 50.81
N ARG A 56 21.55 56.69 50.40
CA ARG A 56 21.93 56.46 49.02
C ARG A 56 21.17 55.23 48.45
N GLU A 57 21.09 54.15 49.21
CA GLU A 57 20.55 52.86 48.71
C GLU A 57 19.11 52.57 49.20
N ASP A 58 18.61 53.39 50.14
CA ASP A 58 17.27 53.22 50.76
C ASP A 58 17.06 51.80 51.33
N VAL A 59 18.11 51.21 51.94
CA VAL A 59 18.12 49.87 52.49
C VAL A 59 18.78 49.86 53.86
N TRP A 60 18.53 48.83 54.62
CA TRP A 60 19.22 48.65 55.89
C TRP A 60 20.69 48.30 55.65
N VAL A 61 21.58 48.94 56.37
CA VAL A 61 23.03 48.74 56.30
C VAL A 61 23.59 48.78 57.74
N GLY A 62 24.45 47.82 58.07
CA GLY A 62 25.15 47.74 59.35
C GLY A 62 26.57 47.22 59.21
N VAL A 63 27.47 47.69 60.04
CA VAL A 63 28.84 47.17 60.14
C VAL A 63 28.90 46.39 61.45
N ILE A 64 29.28 45.11 61.35
CA ILE A 64 29.29 44.18 62.48
C ILE A 64 30.68 43.63 62.75
N GLY A 65 31.04 43.53 64.00
CA GLY A 65 32.28 42.90 64.44
C GLY A 65 32.19 41.36 64.50
N ARG A 66 33.26 40.77 65.01
CA ARG A 66 33.38 39.30 65.11
C ARG A 66 32.29 38.68 65.96
N ASP A 67 31.83 39.37 67.01
CA ASP A 67 30.84 38.92 67.96
C ASP A 67 29.42 39.31 67.57
N LEU A 68 29.17 39.60 66.29
CA LEU A 68 27.90 40.07 65.77
C LEU A 68 27.36 41.34 66.43
N GLN A 69 28.22 42.10 67.11
CA GLN A 69 27.88 43.41 67.67
C GLN A 69 28.10 44.52 66.68
N SER A 70 27.27 45.57 66.73
CA SER A 70 27.46 46.76 65.90
C SER A 70 28.80 47.40 66.21
N LEU A 71 29.54 47.80 65.17
CA LEU A 71 30.75 48.57 65.25
C LEU A 71 30.45 50.06 65.15
N GLY A 72 29.21 50.52 65.09
CA GLY A 72 28.78 51.91 65.21
C GLY A 72 28.22 52.19 66.61
N SER A 73 27.87 53.43 66.85
CA SER A 73 27.39 53.91 68.18
C SER A 73 26.01 53.38 68.55
N LEU A 74 25.18 52.89 67.56
CA LEU A 74 23.85 52.42 67.85
C LEU A 74 23.84 50.88 68.02
N PRO A 75 23.28 50.35 69.12
CA PRO A 75 23.10 48.93 69.32
C PRO A 75 22.07 48.38 68.32
N LEU A 76 22.23 47.12 67.91
CA LEU A 76 21.27 46.42 67.08
C LEU A 76 20.00 46.11 67.87
N SER A 77 18.86 46.30 67.26
CA SER A 77 17.57 45.87 67.79
C SER A 77 17.44 44.32 67.85
N ASP A 78 16.55 43.80 68.69
CA ASP A 78 16.31 42.36 68.76
C ASP A 78 15.88 41.74 67.41
N ALA A 79 15.10 42.47 66.64
CA ALA A 79 14.64 42.04 65.28
C ALA A 79 15.83 42.00 64.29
N GLU A 80 16.76 42.95 64.37
CA GLU A 80 17.96 42.97 63.54
C GLU A 80 18.94 41.88 63.95
N SER A 81 19.12 41.63 65.24
CA SER A 81 19.96 40.57 65.78
C SER A 81 19.44 39.18 65.36
N GLN A 82 18.12 38.95 65.32
CA GLN A 82 17.53 37.71 64.79
C GLN A 82 17.79 37.53 63.28
N ARG A 83 17.75 38.62 62.50
CA ARG A 83 18.04 38.54 61.06
C ARG A 83 19.53 38.27 60.77
N LEU A 84 20.43 38.68 61.67
CA LEU A 84 21.87 38.38 61.54
C LEU A 84 22.18 36.89 61.66
N THR A 85 21.29 36.05 62.23
CA THR A 85 21.46 34.59 62.27
C THR A 85 21.31 33.92 60.91
N ALA A 86 20.64 34.56 59.96
CA ALA A 86 20.34 34.04 58.62
C ALA A 86 21.10 34.77 57.50
N LEU A 87 22.33 35.27 57.76
CA LEU A 87 23.15 35.99 56.80
C LEU A 87 23.59 35.08 55.65
N ARG A 88 23.60 35.65 54.43
CA ARG A 88 24.06 34.97 53.23
C ARG A 88 25.35 35.62 52.73
N GLY A 89 26.25 34.79 52.22
CA GLY A 89 27.43 35.32 51.51
C GLY A 89 27.07 35.76 50.09
N VAL A 90 27.95 36.52 49.47
CA VAL A 90 27.81 37.06 48.14
C VAL A 90 27.68 35.95 47.08
N ASP A 91 28.23 34.75 47.35
CA ASP A 91 28.21 33.56 46.48
C ASP A 91 26.97 32.71 46.63
N TRP A 92 26.03 33.07 47.52
CA TRP A 92 24.83 32.29 47.69
C TRP A 92 23.75 32.62 46.66
N PRO A 93 23.02 31.62 46.19
CA PRO A 93 21.92 31.86 45.25
C PRO A 93 20.80 32.64 45.94
N ILE A 94 20.35 33.72 45.31
CA ILE A 94 19.23 34.51 45.84
C ILE A 94 17.92 33.80 45.48
N SER A 95 17.18 33.39 46.49
CA SER A 95 15.88 32.72 46.30
C SER A 95 14.87 33.68 45.69
N ARG A 96 14.34 33.34 44.56
CA ARG A 96 13.27 34.07 43.85
C ARG A 96 11.95 34.12 44.61
N ARG A 97 11.77 33.27 45.66
CA ARG A 97 10.57 33.18 46.46
C ARG A 97 10.68 33.97 47.78
N ALA A 98 11.81 34.63 48.01
CA ALA A 98 11.95 35.47 49.18
C ALA A 98 11.03 36.68 49.07
N THR A 99 10.12 36.83 50.01
CA THR A 99 9.19 37.96 50.11
C THR A 99 9.90 39.25 50.59
N GLN A 100 11.08 39.12 51.17
CA GLN A 100 11.92 40.23 51.65
C GLN A 100 13.31 40.15 51.03
N PRO A 101 13.96 41.28 50.72
CA PRO A 101 15.33 41.31 50.22
C PRO A 101 16.28 40.59 51.22
N PRO A 102 17.20 39.75 50.72
CA PRO A 102 18.11 39.02 51.59
C PRO A 102 19.16 39.97 52.14
N TRP A 103 19.60 39.74 53.37
CA TRP A 103 20.72 40.38 53.97
C TRP A 103 22.00 39.65 53.55
N ILE A 104 22.97 40.40 52.96
CA ILE A 104 24.21 39.87 52.47
C ILE A 104 25.35 40.33 53.39
N LYS A 105 26.16 39.36 53.81
CA LYS A 105 27.35 39.58 54.60
C LYS A 105 28.56 39.65 53.66
N LEU A 106 29.29 40.74 53.73
CA LEU A 106 30.55 40.96 53.04
C LEU A 106 31.67 41.16 54.05
N PRO A 107 32.64 40.25 54.13
CA PRO A 107 33.77 40.41 55.01
C PRO A 107 34.61 41.62 54.56
N PHE A 108 35.30 42.27 55.47
CA PHE A 108 36.23 43.34 55.15
C PHE A 108 37.34 42.82 54.26
N PRO A 109 37.64 43.50 53.12
CA PRO A 109 38.62 43.05 52.14
C PRO A 109 40.06 42.92 52.65
N LEU A 110 40.50 43.79 53.54
CA LEU A 110 41.87 43.80 54.07
C LEU A 110 42.04 42.88 55.30
N ASP A 111 41.01 42.79 56.14
CA ASP A 111 41.04 41.90 57.30
C ASP A 111 39.62 41.38 57.64
N ALA A 112 39.29 40.22 57.09
CA ALA A 112 38.00 39.59 57.25
C ALA A 112 37.67 39.18 58.70
N THR A 113 38.69 39.19 59.62
CA THR A 113 38.50 38.81 61.02
C THR A 113 38.03 39.96 61.92
N GLN A 114 38.18 41.17 61.46
CA GLN A 114 37.86 42.34 62.27
C GLN A 114 36.44 42.84 62.12
N GLY A 115 35.81 42.61 61.01
CA GLY A 115 34.43 42.99 60.78
C GLY A 115 33.85 42.59 59.43
N SER A 116 32.58 42.89 59.25
CA SER A 116 31.89 42.65 58.03
C SER A 116 30.81 43.72 57.77
N LEU A 117 30.62 44.08 56.53
CA LEU A 117 29.46 44.85 56.11
C LEU A 117 28.27 43.90 55.97
N VAL A 118 27.13 44.22 56.55
CA VAL A 118 25.84 43.58 56.27
C VAL A 118 24.94 44.61 55.63
N ILE A 119 24.43 44.26 54.45
CA ILE A 119 23.57 45.13 53.69
C ILE A 119 22.34 44.35 53.19
N GLU A 120 21.19 44.94 53.35
CA GLU A 120 20.00 44.48 52.68
C GLU A 120 20.15 44.74 51.17
N LEU A 121 19.95 43.72 50.33
CA LEU A 121 20.26 43.81 48.92
C LEU A 121 19.35 44.86 48.21
N PRO A 122 19.93 45.96 47.69
CA PRO A 122 19.17 46.98 46.98
C PRO A 122 18.41 46.43 45.77
N GLN A 123 17.19 46.89 45.55
CA GLN A 123 16.35 46.38 44.44
C GLN A 123 17.03 46.52 43.06
N ARG A 124 17.85 47.55 42.84
CA ARG A 124 18.59 47.78 41.57
C ARG A 124 19.65 46.72 41.32
N LEU A 125 20.17 46.06 42.37
CA LEU A 125 21.18 45.01 42.27
C LEU A 125 20.55 43.61 42.23
N MET A 126 19.23 43.48 42.33
CA MET A 126 18.53 42.21 42.17
C MET A 126 18.56 41.74 40.72
N PRO A 127 18.66 40.41 40.48
CA PRO A 127 18.61 39.86 39.15
C PRO A 127 17.30 40.23 38.40
N GLN A 128 17.40 40.73 37.18
CA GLN A 128 16.24 41.20 36.40
C GLN A 128 15.29 40.04 36.04
N ARG A 129 14.05 40.19 36.40
CA ARG A 129 12.99 39.15 36.30
C ARG A 129 12.43 38.99 34.88
N HIS A 130 12.45 40.00 34.04
CA HIS A 130 11.74 40.05 32.75
C HIS A 130 12.30 39.14 31.67
N VAL A 131 13.60 39.01 31.54
CA VAL A 131 14.28 38.19 30.52
C VAL A 131 13.99 36.68 30.75
N THR A 132 13.84 36.26 32.00
CA THR A 132 13.61 34.86 32.33
C THR A 132 12.17 34.40 32.02
N LEU A 133 11.18 35.27 32.20
CA LEU A 133 9.77 34.98 31.87
C LEU A 133 9.55 34.82 30.36
N PHE A 134 10.13 35.72 29.56
CA PHE A 134 10.07 35.63 28.10
C PHE A 134 10.64 34.30 27.59
N TRP A 135 11.86 33.97 28.01
CA TRP A 135 12.46 32.69 27.58
C TRP A 135 11.74 31.46 28.11
N ALA A 136 11.14 31.53 29.29
CA ALA A 136 10.33 30.45 29.82
C ALA A 136 9.06 30.18 28.95
N VAL A 137 8.40 31.25 28.49
CA VAL A 137 7.25 31.14 27.58
C VAL A 137 7.69 30.59 26.22
N VAL A 138 8.80 31.06 25.67
CA VAL A 138 9.31 30.60 24.37
C VAL A 138 9.70 29.13 24.43
N ILE A 139 10.47 28.72 25.44
CA ILE A 139 11.01 27.35 25.50
C ILE A 139 9.95 26.33 25.92
N ASN A 140 9.08 26.66 26.88
CA ASN A 140 8.10 25.73 27.39
C ASN A 140 6.72 25.81 26.70
N GLY A 141 6.47 26.87 25.94
CA GLY A 141 5.21 27.07 25.23
C GLY A 141 5.36 27.06 23.71
N LEU A 142 6.05 28.08 23.16
CA LEU A 142 6.11 28.29 21.71
C LEU A 142 6.83 27.17 20.96
N ILE A 143 8.01 26.75 21.42
CA ILE A 143 8.79 25.71 20.74
C ILE A 143 8.06 24.35 20.75
N PRO A 144 7.59 23.80 21.90
CA PRO A 144 6.81 22.58 21.92
C PRO A 144 5.52 22.69 21.12
N GLY A 145 4.83 23.81 21.19
CA GLY A 145 3.62 24.08 20.41
C GLY A 145 3.88 24.01 18.89
N LEU A 146 4.94 24.66 18.42
CA LEU A 146 5.35 24.61 17.01
C LEU A 146 5.75 23.21 16.58
N LEU A 147 6.52 22.49 17.39
CA LEU A 147 6.92 21.10 17.11
C LEU A 147 5.72 20.16 17.05
N THR A 148 4.77 20.33 17.96
CA THR A 148 3.51 19.55 17.96
C THR A 148 2.69 19.85 16.71
N LEU A 149 2.58 21.12 16.33
CA LEU A 149 1.88 21.53 15.11
C LEU A 149 2.51 20.90 13.86
N LEU A 150 3.85 21.00 13.74
CA LEU A 150 4.60 20.41 12.63
C LEU A 150 4.42 18.88 12.59
N PHE A 151 4.46 18.23 13.74
CA PHE A 151 4.22 16.79 13.85
C PHE A 151 2.80 16.40 13.43
N CYS A 152 1.78 17.15 13.88
CA CYS A 152 0.39 16.94 13.47
C CYS A 152 0.18 17.13 11.97
N VAL A 153 0.78 18.19 11.38
CA VAL A 153 0.73 18.42 9.93
C VAL A 153 1.45 17.30 9.18
N GLY A 154 2.59 16.83 9.68
CA GLY A 154 3.31 15.69 9.12
C GLY A 154 2.47 14.41 9.14
N LEU A 155 1.86 14.08 10.28
CA LEU A 155 0.95 12.94 10.43
C LEU A 155 -0.26 13.05 9.49
N TYR A 156 -0.88 14.21 9.41
CA TYR A 156 -2.00 14.44 8.51
C TYR A 156 -1.63 14.15 7.05
N ARG A 157 -0.49 14.69 6.59
CA ARG A 157 0.00 14.47 5.21
C ARG A 157 0.47 13.04 4.96
N MET A 158 1.06 12.41 5.98
CA MET A 158 1.63 11.07 5.84
C MET A 158 0.58 9.96 5.87
N LEU A 159 -0.47 10.10 6.70
CA LEU A 159 -1.48 9.06 6.94
C LEU A 159 -2.87 9.45 6.45
N ILE A 160 -3.39 10.60 6.88
CA ILE A 160 -4.81 10.93 6.67
C ILE A 160 -5.08 11.29 5.20
N MET A 161 -4.21 12.06 4.58
CA MET A 161 -4.38 12.48 3.18
C MET A 161 -4.42 11.28 2.21
N PRO A 162 -3.49 10.30 2.23
CA PRO A 162 -3.56 9.14 1.35
C PRO A 162 -4.77 8.24 1.65
N LEU A 163 -5.15 8.06 2.91
CA LEU A 163 -6.35 7.30 3.26
C LEU A 163 -7.63 7.96 2.72
N ASN A 164 -7.73 9.28 2.79
CA ASN A 164 -8.85 10.00 2.18
C ASN A 164 -8.87 9.86 0.65
N GLN A 165 -7.71 9.84 -0.01
CA GLN A 165 -7.63 9.59 -1.45
C GLN A 165 -8.17 8.20 -1.81
N LEU A 166 -7.75 7.15 -1.09
CA LEU A 166 -8.29 5.80 -1.28
C LEU A 166 -9.81 5.73 -1.04
N ARG A 167 -10.30 6.41 0.00
CA ARG A 167 -11.74 6.51 0.27
C ARG A 167 -12.50 7.20 -0.86
N HIS A 168 -12.00 8.30 -1.39
CA HIS A 168 -12.61 9.00 -2.53
C HIS A 168 -12.65 8.12 -3.76
N GLN A 169 -11.59 7.37 -4.02
CA GLN A 169 -11.52 6.39 -5.10
C GLN A 169 -12.60 5.32 -4.96
N ALA A 170 -12.67 4.68 -3.78
CA ALA A 170 -13.68 3.66 -3.50
C ALA A 170 -15.11 4.20 -3.69
N ASN A 171 -15.36 5.45 -3.30
CA ASN A 171 -16.65 6.09 -3.53
C ASN A 171 -16.92 6.39 -5.02
N ALA A 172 -15.90 6.78 -5.80
CA ALA A 172 -16.03 6.96 -7.24
C ALA A 172 -16.40 5.64 -7.94
N TRP A 173 -15.82 4.51 -7.53
CA TRP A 173 -16.19 3.19 -8.05
C TRP A 173 -17.62 2.78 -7.71
N ARG A 174 -18.07 3.06 -6.48
CA ARG A 174 -19.48 2.87 -6.11
C ARG A 174 -20.44 3.69 -6.98
N ALA A 175 -20.00 4.85 -7.46
CA ALA A 175 -20.71 5.68 -8.41
C ALA A 175 -20.52 5.26 -9.88
N ASN A 176 -20.01 4.05 -10.13
CA ASN A 176 -19.75 3.48 -11.46
C ASN A 176 -18.67 4.21 -12.28
N GLN A 177 -17.80 5.00 -11.64
CA GLN A 177 -16.67 5.67 -12.28
C GLN A 177 -15.41 4.78 -12.21
N LEU A 178 -15.44 3.64 -12.91
CA LEU A 178 -14.40 2.60 -12.85
C LEU A 178 -13.04 3.05 -13.44
N SER A 179 -13.00 4.15 -14.20
CA SER A 179 -11.77 4.73 -14.74
C SER A 179 -10.97 5.56 -13.72
N ALA A 180 -11.55 5.87 -12.57
CA ALA A 180 -10.86 6.60 -11.52
C ALA A 180 -9.65 5.78 -11.00
N ARG A 181 -8.49 6.43 -10.78
CA ARG A 181 -7.25 5.79 -10.27
C ARG A 181 -6.74 6.50 -9.03
N VAL A 182 -5.96 5.78 -8.23
CA VAL A 182 -5.30 6.35 -7.05
C VAL A 182 -4.29 7.40 -7.51
N ALA A 183 -4.21 8.52 -6.80
CA ALA A 183 -3.26 9.57 -7.15
C ALA A 183 -1.83 9.02 -7.17
N SER A 184 -1.06 9.40 -8.18
CA SER A 184 0.33 8.95 -8.36
C SER A 184 1.22 9.23 -7.14
N THR A 185 0.89 10.25 -6.35
CA THR A 185 1.57 10.57 -5.09
C THR A 185 1.46 9.47 -4.04
N THR A 186 0.39 8.66 -4.05
CA THR A 186 0.20 7.54 -3.14
C THR A 186 0.84 6.28 -3.71
N THR A 187 0.65 5.98 -4.99
CA THR A 187 1.18 4.75 -5.61
C THR A 187 2.70 4.76 -5.80
N SER A 188 3.34 5.94 -5.89
CA SER A 188 4.79 6.07 -6.00
C SER A 188 5.53 5.90 -4.67
N ARG A 189 4.84 5.81 -3.54
CA ARG A 189 5.43 5.56 -2.22
C ARG A 189 6.01 4.14 -2.15
N ARG A 190 7.10 4.01 -1.35
CA ARG A 190 7.77 2.73 -1.11
C ARG A 190 7.43 2.11 0.26
N ASP A 191 6.37 2.59 0.89
CA ASP A 191 5.85 2.10 2.17
C ASP A 191 4.57 1.27 1.98
N GLU A 192 4.00 0.78 3.07
CA GLU A 192 2.79 -0.06 3.11
C GLU A 192 1.58 0.65 2.48
N LEU A 193 1.48 1.98 2.62
CA LEU A 193 0.43 2.76 1.99
C LEU A 193 0.58 2.82 0.46
N GLY A 194 1.81 2.85 -0.03
CA GLY A 194 2.09 2.75 -1.46
C GLY A 194 1.75 1.37 -2.01
N GLU A 195 2.05 0.30 -1.26
CA GLU A 195 1.67 -1.07 -1.62
C GLU A 195 0.15 -1.22 -1.67
N LEU A 196 -0.55 -0.72 -0.66
CA LEU A 196 -2.01 -0.68 -0.64
C LEU A 196 -2.59 0.09 -1.83
N GLY A 197 -2.00 1.26 -2.16
CA GLY A 197 -2.42 2.05 -3.32
C GLY A 197 -2.27 1.30 -4.64
N ARG A 198 -1.17 0.58 -4.83
CA ARG A 198 -0.94 -0.27 -6.02
C ARG A 198 -1.92 -1.44 -6.08
N ALA A 199 -2.13 -2.14 -4.96
CA ALA A 199 -3.10 -3.23 -4.89
C ALA A 199 -4.53 -2.76 -5.21
N PHE A 200 -4.88 -1.55 -4.78
CA PHE A 200 -6.16 -0.91 -5.11
C PHE A 200 -6.29 -0.60 -6.61
N ASP A 201 -5.24 -0.06 -7.24
CA ASP A 201 -5.24 0.22 -8.68
C ASP A 201 -5.30 -1.07 -9.51
N ASP A 202 -4.60 -2.12 -9.10
CA ASP A 202 -4.66 -3.44 -9.74
C ASP A 202 -6.06 -4.03 -9.68
N MET A 203 -6.71 -3.96 -8.50
CA MET A 203 -8.10 -4.40 -8.32
C MET A 203 -9.06 -3.59 -9.20
N ALA A 204 -8.89 -2.26 -9.26
CA ALA A 204 -9.68 -1.38 -10.12
C ALA A 204 -9.54 -1.74 -11.60
N GLN A 205 -8.33 -2.00 -12.03
CA GLN A 205 -8.04 -2.36 -13.41
C GLN A 205 -8.69 -3.71 -13.78
N ARG A 206 -8.62 -4.69 -12.88
CA ARG A 206 -9.30 -5.98 -13.06
C ARG A 206 -10.81 -5.80 -13.15
N LEU A 207 -11.39 -5.07 -12.19
CA LEU A 207 -12.84 -4.81 -12.17
C LEU A 207 -13.29 -4.09 -13.44
N GLN A 208 -12.56 -3.05 -13.86
CA GLN A 208 -12.89 -2.33 -15.09
C GLN A 208 -12.84 -3.25 -16.32
N ARG A 209 -11.80 -4.08 -16.43
CA ARG A 209 -11.68 -5.05 -17.54
C ARG A 209 -12.86 -6.02 -17.55
N THR A 210 -13.20 -6.59 -16.39
CA THR A 210 -14.33 -7.54 -16.26
C THR A 210 -15.66 -6.88 -16.66
N VAL A 211 -15.95 -5.68 -16.14
CA VAL A 211 -17.21 -4.97 -16.48
C VAL A 211 -17.25 -4.59 -17.98
N THR A 212 -16.13 -4.11 -18.52
CA THR A 212 -16.06 -3.75 -19.95
C THR A 212 -16.28 -4.99 -20.83
N LEU A 213 -15.63 -6.10 -20.49
CA LEU A 213 -15.81 -7.38 -21.20
C LEU A 213 -17.26 -7.86 -21.13
N GLN A 214 -17.86 -7.86 -19.93
CA GLN A 214 -19.27 -8.24 -19.78
C GLN A 214 -20.22 -7.38 -20.61
N GLN A 215 -20.00 -6.05 -20.62
CA GLN A 215 -20.83 -5.14 -21.45
C GLN A 215 -20.63 -5.41 -22.94
N GLN A 216 -19.41 -5.71 -23.37
CA GLN A 216 -19.13 -6.07 -24.75
C GLN A 216 -19.80 -7.42 -25.11
N LEU A 217 -19.65 -8.45 -24.29
CA LEU A 217 -20.29 -9.75 -24.48
C LEU A 217 -21.81 -9.62 -24.60
N LEU A 218 -22.47 -8.86 -23.72
CA LEU A 218 -23.92 -8.64 -23.78
C LEU A 218 -24.36 -7.91 -25.06
N ARG A 219 -23.56 -6.95 -25.52
CA ARG A 219 -23.83 -6.21 -26.75
C ARG A 219 -23.71 -7.14 -27.96
N ASP A 220 -22.60 -7.87 -28.04
CA ASP A 220 -22.29 -8.74 -29.15
C ASP A 220 -23.27 -9.92 -29.19
N LEU A 221 -23.61 -10.53 -28.04
CA LEU A 221 -24.65 -11.55 -27.92
C LEU A 221 -26.01 -11.03 -28.42
N SER A 222 -26.38 -9.80 -28.07
CA SER A 222 -27.63 -9.19 -28.55
C SER A 222 -27.66 -9.01 -30.06
N HIS A 223 -26.52 -8.65 -30.65
CA HIS A 223 -26.36 -8.53 -32.10
C HIS A 223 -26.44 -9.89 -32.79
N GLU A 224 -25.72 -10.89 -32.30
CA GLU A 224 -25.69 -12.24 -32.87
C GLU A 224 -27.01 -13.00 -32.70
N LEU A 225 -27.80 -12.74 -31.65
CA LEU A 225 -29.16 -13.29 -31.49
C LEU A 225 -30.17 -12.62 -32.42
N ARG A 226 -30.02 -11.36 -32.77
CA ARG A 226 -30.96 -10.65 -33.64
C ARG A 226 -31.01 -11.26 -35.03
N THR A 227 -29.87 -11.71 -35.57
CA THR A 227 -29.76 -12.27 -36.91
C THR A 227 -30.58 -13.55 -37.07
N PRO A 228 -30.42 -14.63 -36.22
CA PRO A 228 -31.24 -15.84 -36.34
C PRO A 228 -32.71 -15.54 -36.07
N LEU A 229 -33.04 -14.66 -35.12
CA LEU A 229 -34.45 -14.28 -34.87
C LEU A 229 -35.08 -13.62 -36.13
N SER A 230 -34.34 -12.78 -36.82
CA SER A 230 -34.83 -12.19 -38.07
C SER A 230 -35.01 -13.23 -39.17
N ARG A 231 -34.12 -14.22 -39.28
CA ARG A 231 -34.23 -15.33 -40.23
C ARG A 231 -35.43 -16.25 -39.90
N LEU A 232 -35.65 -16.56 -38.61
CA LEU A 232 -36.82 -17.29 -38.13
C LEU A 232 -38.09 -16.56 -38.52
N ARG A 233 -38.16 -15.24 -38.33
CA ARG A 233 -39.34 -14.44 -38.71
C ARG A 233 -39.60 -14.49 -40.24
N VAL A 234 -38.57 -14.32 -41.03
CA VAL A 234 -38.68 -14.41 -42.50
C VAL A 234 -39.07 -15.81 -42.93
N ALA A 235 -38.56 -16.88 -42.27
CA ALA A 235 -38.91 -18.23 -42.56
C ALA A 235 -40.41 -18.53 -42.29
N CYS A 236 -40.93 -17.95 -41.19
CA CYS A 236 -42.38 -18.06 -40.85
C CYS A 236 -43.29 -17.35 -41.89
N ASP A 237 -42.80 -16.25 -42.49
CA ASP A 237 -43.55 -15.47 -43.47
C ASP A 237 -43.38 -16.01 -44.92
N SER A 238 -42.57 -17.06 -45.13
CA SER A 238 -42.27 -17.62 -46.45
C SER A 238 -43.20 -18.77 -46.80
N GLU A 239 -43.60 -18.91 -48.05
CA GLU A 239 -44.34 -20.05 -48.61
C GLU A 239 -43.40 -21.26 -48.82
N VAL A 240 -42.82 -21.81 -47.72
CA VAL A 240 -41.97 -23.01 -47.75
C VAL A 240 -42.79 -24.20 -47.32
N ASP A 241 -42.50 -25.38 -47.85
CA ASP A 241 -43.14 -26.58 -47.39
C ASP A 241 -42.86 -26.86 -45.88
N GLU A 242 -43.82 -27.50 -45.22
CA GLU A 242 -43.77 -27.71 -43.76
C GLU A 242 -42.47 -28.39 -43.30
N ARG A 243 -41.93 -29.30 -44.10
CA ARG A 243 -40.70 -30.05 -43.80
C ARG A 243 -39.46 -29.16 -43.86
N GLY A 244 -39.32 -28.37 -44.91
CA GLY A 244 -38.22 -27.42 -45.09
C GLY A 244 -38.26 -26.29 -44.06
N LEU A 245 -39.47 -25.86 -43.66
CA LEU A 245 -39.64 -24.92 -42.57
C LEU A 245 -39.15 -25.48 -41.22
N ARG A 246 -39.56 -26.70 -40.90
CA ARG A 246 -39.15 -27.36 -39.64
C ARG A 246 -37.64 -27.54 -39.58
N GLU A 247 -36.98 -27.94 -40.65
CA GLU A 247 -35.52 -28.12 -40.68
C GLU A 247 -34.77 -26.77 -40.54
N ARG A 248 -35.31 -25.67 -41.10
CA ARG A 248 -34.73 -24.31 -40.93
C ARG A 248 -34.89 -23.82 -39.51
N LEU A 249 -36.09 -23.97 -38.92
CA LEU A 249 -36.36 -23.58 -37.54
C LEU A 249 -35.47 -24.34 -36.55
N SER A 250 -35.33 -25.68 -36.71
CA SER A 250 -34.44 -26.46 -35.85
C SER A 250 -33.01 -25.97 -35.92
N ARG A 251 -32.45 -25.79 -37.11
CA ARG A 251 -31.05 -25.27 -37.26
C ARG A 251 -30.82 -23.93 -36.61
N GLU A 252 -31.74 -22.95 -36.78
CA GLU A 252 -31.59 -21.63 -36.15
C GLU A 252 -31.74 -21.71 -34.63
N VAL A 253 -32.66 -22.56 -34.09
CA VAL A 253 -32.79 -22.75 -32.64
C VAL A 253 -31.54 -23.41 -32.04
N ASP A 254 -31.03 -24.48 -32.65
CA ASP A 254 -29.81 -25.17 -32.22
C ASP A 254 -28.61 -24.26 -32.28
N GLY A 255 -28.56 -23.35 -33.30
CA GLY A 255 -27.53 -22.30 -33.36
C GLY A 255 -27.63 -21.30 -32.22
N MET A 256 -28.86 -20.83 -31.91
CA MET A 256 -29.07 -19.91 -30.77
C MET A 256 -28.74 -20.54 -29.43
N GLN A 257 -29.09 -21.81 -29.25
CA GLN A 257 -28.76 -22.53 -28.02
C GLN A 257 -27.25 -22.62 -27.82
N ARG A 258 -26.50 -23.02 -28.85
CA ARG A 258 -25.04 -23.06 -28.82
C ARG A 258 -24.43 -21.67 -28.51
N LEU A 259 -24.95 -20.61 -29.13
CA LEU A 259 -24.48 -19.23 -28.87
C LEU A 259 -24.64 -18.86 -27.39
N VAL A 260 -25.79 -19.20 -26.79
CA VAL A 260 -26.06 -18.93 -25.38
C VAL A 260 -25.13 -19.75 -24.48
N GLU A 261 -24.93 -21.02 -24.79
CA GLU A 261 -24.06 -21.94 -24.03
C GLU A 261 -22.60 -21.45 -24.09
N ASP A 262 -22.08 -21.10 -25.28
CA ASP A 262 -20.73 -20.57 -25.48
C ASP A 262 -20.53 -19.24 -24.72
N ALA A 263 -21.51 -18.33 -24.79
CA ALA A 263 -21.45 -17.05 -24.09
C ALA A 263 -21.48 -17.21 -22.57
N LEU A 264 -22.31 -18.12 -22.04
CA LEU A 264 -22.34 -18.47 -20.62
C LEU A 264 -21.02 -19.09 -20.18
N GLN A 265 -20.46 -20.02 -20.96
CA GLN A 265 -19.17 -20.63 -20.66
C GLN A 265 -18.07 -19.58 -20.57
N LEU A 266 -18.02 -18.64 -21.52
CA LEU A 266 -17.01 -17.56 -21.47
C LEU A 266 -17.18 -16.68 -20.23
N ALA A 267 -18.42 -16.30 -19.88
CA ALA A 267 -18.72 -15.52 -18.69
C ALA A 267 -18.35 -16.24 -17.38
N TRP A 268 -18.58 -17.55 -17.30
CA TRP A 268 -18.27 -18.34 -16.12
C TRP A 268 -16.78 -18.61 -15.97
N LEU A 269 -16.07 -18.85 -17.07
CA LEU A 269 -14.62 -19.00 -17.06
C LEU A 269 -13.89 -17.78 -16.49
N ASP A 270 -14.42 -16.58 -16.70
CA ASP A 270 -13.85 -15.35 -16.11
C ASP A 270 -14.26 -15.13 -14.63
N ALA A 271 -15.41 -15.63 -14.21
CA ALA A 271 -15.94 -15.44 -12.85
C ALA A 271 -15.36 -16.43 -11.82
N GLU A 272 -15.05 -17.65 -12.25
CA GLU A 272 -14.58 -18.72 -11.36
C GLU A 272 -13.06 -18.62 -11.13
N GLN A 273 -12.67 -18.02 -10.01
CA GLN A 273 -11.26 -17.95 -9.56
C GLN A 273 -10.82 -19.17 -8.74
N SER A 274 -11.65 -20.20 -8.62
CA SER A 274 -11.28 -21.41 -7.89
C SER A 274 -10.10 -22.10 -8.56
N PRO A 275 -9.07 -22.52 -7.81
CA PRO A 275 -7.97 -23.27 -8.37
C PRO A 275 -8.50 -24.57 -8.99
N LEU A 276 -8.25 -24.74 -10.29
CA LEU A 276 -8.61 -25.97 -10.99
C LEU A 276 -7.82 -27.15 -10.42
N THR A 277 -8.50 -28.24 -10.10
CA THR A 277 -7.84 -29.49 -9.76
C THR A 277 -7.06 -29.96 -10.98
N ARG A 278 -5.74 -30.15 -10.83
CA ARG A 278 -4.86 -30.62 -11.91
C ARG A 278 -4.60 -32.12 -11.72
N GLU A 279 -4.76 -32.85 -12.79
CA GLU A 279 -4.51 -34.28 -12.86
C GLU A 279 -3.67 -34.62 -14.10
N PRO A 280 -2.98 -35.76 -14.12
CA PRO A 280 -2.26 -36.21 -15.30
C PRO A 280 -3.25 -36.71 -16.35
N ILE A 281 -3.21 -36.14 -17.56
CA ILE A 281 -4.12 -36.43 -18.66
C ILE A 281 -3.30 -36.99 -19.81
N GLN A 282 -3.69 -38.15 -20.33
CA GLN A 282 -3.14 -38.73 -21.56
C GLN A 282 -3.83 -38.09 -22.76
N VAL A 283 -3.08 -37.24 -23.47
CA VAL A 283 -3.65 -36.42 -24.55
C VAL A 283 -4.19 -37.26 -25.72
N GLN A 284 -3.51 -38.38 -26.08
CA GLN A 284 -3.97 -39.25 -27.13
C GLN A 284 -5.32 -39.87 -26.83
N ALA A 285 -5.54 -40.40 -25.61
CA ALA A 285 -6.81 -40.99 -25.22
C ALA A 285 -7.95 -39.96 -25.19
N LEU A 286 -7.64 -38.73 -24.75
CA LEU A 286 -8.62 -37.65 -24.79
C LEU A 286 -8.97 -37.26 -26.25
N TRP A 287 -7.98 -37.19 -27.14
CA TRP A 287 -8.20 -36.90 -28.55
C TRP A 287 -9.09 -37.98 -29.22
N GLU A 288 -8.82 -39.27 -28.98
CA GLU A 288 -9.60 -40.37 -29.54
C GLU A 288 -11.09 -40.27 -29.14
N MET A 289 -11.37 -39.89 -27.90
CA MET A 289 -12.75 -39.65 -27.43
C MET A 289 -13.40 -38.47 -28.15
N LEU A 290 -12.68 -37.34 -28.30
CA LEU A 290 -13.22 -36.15 -28.97
C LEU A 290 -13.42 -36.40 -30.48
N VAL A 291 -12.59 -37.23 -31.11
CA VAL A 291 -12.74 -37.62 -32.53
C VAL A 291 -14.02 -38.40 -32.75
N GLU A 292 -14.36 -39.33 -31.83
CA GLU A 292 -15.62 -40.12 -31.94
C GLU A 292 -16.85 -39.21 -31.95
N ASP A 293 -16.88 -38.22 -31.01
CA ASP A 293 -17.96 -37.23 -30.95
C ASP A 293 -17.99 -36.33 -32.19
N ALA A 294 -16.83 -35.84 -32.60
CA ALA A 294 -16.71 -34.97 -33.77
C ALA A 294 -17.12 -35.65 -35.09
N CYS A 295 -16.78 -36.93 -35.28
CA CYS A 295 -17.22 -37.73 -36.42
C CYS A 295 -18.74 -37.88 -36.47
N PHE A 296 -19.35 -38.12 -35.32
CA PHE A 296 -20.80 -38.23 -35.22
C PHE A 296 -21.53 -36.93 -35.57
N GLU A 297 -21.01 -35.79 -35.09
CA GLU A 297 -21.59 -34.46 -35.32
C GLU A 297 -21.40 -33.96 -36.76
N SER A 298 -20.19 -34.12 -37.29
CA SER A 298 -19.76 -33.46 -38.57
C SER A 298 -19.92 -34.33 -39.81
N GLY A 299 -20.03 -35.64 -39.62
CA GLY A 299 -20.01 -36.64 -40.68
C GLY A 299 -18.61 -36.89 -41.26
N TRP A 300 -17.52 -36.34 -40.61
CA TRP A 300 -16.14 -36.64 -41.00
C TRP A 300 -15.76 -38.07 -40.62
N SER A 301 -14.81 -38.65 -41.36
CA SER A 301 -14.29 -39.99 -41.02
C SER A 301 -13.16 -39.88 -40.00
N ALA A 302 -12.96 -40.89 -39.17
CA ALA A 302 -11.88 -40.93 -38.18
C ALA A 302 -10.49 -40.88 -38.85
N ASP A 303 -10.35 -41.36 -40.10
CA ASP A 303 -9.11 -41.33 -40.85
C ASP A 303 -8.67 -39.89 -41.20
N GLN A 304 -9.61 -38.96 -41.26
CA GLN A 304 -9.35 -37.51 -41.48
C GLN A 304 -8.89 -36.78 -40.24
N LEU A 305 -9.18 -37.33 -39.03
CA LEU A 305 -8.85 -36.70 -37.73
C LEU A 305 -7.69 -37.44 -37.06
N GLN A 306 -6.48 -37.19 -37.58
CA GLN A 306 -5.29 -37.97 -37.24
C GLN A 306 -4.62 -37.51 -35.92
N CYS A 307 -4.04 -38.48 -35.20
CA CYS A 307 -3.17 -38.20 -34.05
C CYS A 307 -1.78 -38.76 -34.31
N SER A 308 -0.76 -37.91 -34.24
CA SER A 308 0.65 -38.31 -34.35
C SER A 308 1.37 -38.31 -32.98
N LEU A 309 0.63 -38.27 -31.88
CA LEU A 309 1.19 -38.42 -30.53
C LEU A 309 1.32 -39.89 -30.20
N ASP A 310 2.35 -40.21 -29.46
CA ASP A 310 2.50 -41.52 -28.83
C ASP A 310 1.86 -41.53 -27.42
N GLY A 311 1.72 -42.70 -26.86
CA GLY A 311 1.13 -42.86 -25.53
C GLY A 311 1.95 -42.23 -24.37
N SER A 312 3.08 -41.61 -24.70
CA SER A 312 3.96 -40.92 -23.71
C SER A 312 3.55 -39.47 -23.46
N CYS A 313 2.62 -38.94 -24.23
CA CYS A 313 2.16 -37.56 -24.08
C CYS A 313 1.16 -37.41 -22.91
N TRP A 314 1.73 -37.08 -21.74
CA TRP A 314 0.97 -36.78 -20.54
C TRP A 314 1.16 -35.33 -20.13
N VAL A 315 0.04 -34.62 -19.97
CA VAL A 315 0.04 -33.22 -19.51
C VAL A 315 -0.60 -33.13 -18.12
N LEU A 316 -0.18 -32.15 -17.33
CA LEU A 316 -0.77 -31.85 -16.02
C LEU A 316 -1.80 -30.74 -16.18
N GLY A 317 -3.07 -31.04 -16.06
CA GLY A 317 -4.15 -30.08 -16.28
C GLY A 317 -5.49 -30.50 -15.68
N ASN A 318 -6.52 -29.74 -15.99
CA ASN A 318 -7.90 -30.11 -15.69
C ASN A 318 -8.52 -30.76 -16.93
N LEU A 319 -9.04 -31.98 -16.79
CA LEU A 319 -9.57 -32.76 -17.89
C LEU A 319 -10.68 -32.03 -18.66
N ASN A 320 -11.66 -31.48 -17.95
CA ASN A 320 -12.79 -30.79 -18.59
C ASN A 320 -12.35 -29.55 -19.37
N SER A 321 -11.44 -28.75 -18.77
CA SER A 321 -10.91 -27.55 -19.43
C SER A 321 -10.06 -27.88 -20.67
N LEU A 322 -9.29 -28.97 -20.62
CA LEU A 322 -8.48 -29.40 -21.76
C LEU A 322 -9.35 -30.00 -22.86
N ALA A 323 -10.33 -30.82 -22.49
CA ALA A 323 -11.32 -31.40 -23.42
C ALA A 323 -12.05 -30.28 -24.17
N GLN A 324 -12.56 -29.27 -23.44
CA GLN A 324 -13.23 -28.10 -23.99
C GLN A 324 -12.33 -27.31 -24.95
N ALA A 325 -11.05 -27.10 -24.59
CA ALA A 325 -10.12 -26.39 -25.47
C ALA A 325 -9.88 -27.16 -26.77
N LEU A 326 -9.59 -28.46 -26.69
CA LEU A 326 -9.36 -29.32 -27.85
C LEU A 326 -10.62 -29.45 -28.73
N GLU A 327 -11.78 -29.58 -28.13
CA GLU A 327 -13.07 -29.66 -28.85
C GLU A 327 -13.33 -28.37 -29.65
N ASN A 328 -13.16 -27.18 -29.02
CA ASN A 328 -13.32 -25.90 -29.72
C ASN A 328 -12.32 -25.71 -30.86
N ILE A 329 -11.07 -26.14 -30.66
CA ILE A 329 -10.05 -26.09 -31.69
C ILE A 329 -10.39 -27.07 -32.83
N LEU A 330 -10.81 -28.33 -32.53
CA LEU A 330 -11.16 -29.32 -33.49
C LEU A 330 -12.38 -28.89 -34.32
N ARG A 331 -13.43 -28.41 -33.67
CA ARG A 331 -14.62 -27.86 -34.37
C ARG A 331 -14.26 -26.69 -35.30
N ASN A 332 -13.34 -25.84 -34.88
CA ASN A 332 -12.85 -24.75 -35.73
C ASN A 332 -12.08 -25.31 -36.93
N ALA A 333 -11.20 -26.27 -36.75
CA ALA A 333 -10.44 -26.92 -37.80
C ALA A 333 -11.36 -27.65 -38.83
N ILE A 334 -12.31 -28.42 -38.36
CA ILE A 334 -13.32 -29.11 -39.22
C ILE A 334 -14.10 -28.11 -40.06
N ARG A 335 -14.53 -27.03 -39.45
CA ARG A 335 -15.32 -25.99 -40.13
C ARG A 335 -14.60 -25.29 -41.26
N HIS A 336 -13.29 -24.99 -41.08
CA HIS A 336 -12.50 -24.22 -42.04
C HIS A 336 -11.78 -25.08 -43.06
N SER A 337 -11.61 -26.36 -42.83
CA SER A 337 -11.01 -27.30 -43.76
C SER A 337 -12.01 -27.78 -44.84
N PRO A 338 -11.53 -28.11 -46.03
CA PRO A 338 -12.38 -28.74 -47.07
C PRO A 338 -12.87 -30.10 -46.58
N ALA A 339 -14.01 -30.57 -47.15
CA ALA A 339 -14.65 -31.81 -46.73
C ALA A 339 -13.76 -33.07 -46.85
N GLU A 340 -12.80 -33.06 -47.77
CA GLU A 340 -11.80 -34.12 -47.96
C GLU A 340 -10.46 -33.84 -47.25
N GLY A 341 -10.42 -32.78 -46.44
CA GLY A 341 -9.22 -32.36 -45.71
C GLY A 341 -8.83 -33.33 -44.59
N VAL A 342 -7.63 -33.12 -44.09
CA VAL A 342 -7.07 -33.85 -42.93
C VAL A 342 -6.69 -32.89 -41.81
N ILE A 343 -7.14 -33.16 -40.63
CA ILE A 343 -6.77 -32.45 -39.41
C ILE A 343 -5.84 -33.33 -38.59
N ARG A 344 -4.69 -32.79 -38.14
CA ARG A 344 -3.71 -33.59 -37.44
C ARG A 344 -3.32 -32.95 -36.11
N LEU A 345 -3.50 -33.71 -35.02
CA LEU A 345 -2.91 -33.41 -33.73
C LEU A 345 -1.49 -33.98 -33.67
N SER A 346 -0.53 -33.13 -33.34
CA SER A 346 0.88 -33.50 -33.16
C SER A 346 1.45 -32.79 -31.91
N GLY A 347 2.65 -33.21 -31.47
CA GLY A 347 3.26 -32.54 -30.33
C GLY A 347 4.71 -32.97 -30.13
N ARG A 348 5.40 -32.18 -29.32
CA ARG A 348 6.75 -32.49 -28.87
C ARG A 348 6.96 -32.08 -27.43
N ARG A 349 7.74 -32.84 -26.68
CA ARG A 349 8.16 -32.45 -25.35
C ARG A 349 9.29 -31.42 -25.43
N SER A 350 9.16 -30.36 -24.65
CA SER A 350 10.18 -29.29 -24.52
C SER A 350 10.47 -29.07 -23.03
N GLY A 351 11.43 -29.83 -22.50
CA GLY A 351 11.77 -29.80 -21.08
C GLY A 351 10.61 -30.25 -20.16
N SER A 352 10.11 -29.35 -19.31
CA SER A 352 8.98 -29.58 -18.41
C SER A 352 7.61 -29.28 -19.04
N LEU A 353 7.56 -29.01 -20.33
CA LEU A 353 6.36 -28.61 -21.04
C LEU A 353 6.13 -29.53 -22.25
N TRP A 354 4.87 -29.71 -22.62
CA TRP A 354 4.46 -30.21 -23.92
C TRP A 354 4.02 -29.03 -24.79
N VAL A 355 4.51 -29.01 -26.02
CA VAL A 355 3.99 -28.14 -27.09
C VAL A 355 3.21 -29.05 -28.05
N LEU A 356 1.90 -28.89 -28.04
CA LEU A 356 0.96 -29.60 -28.91
C LEU A 356 0.48 -28.63 -30.00
N TRP A 357 0.13 -29.17 -31.16
CA TRP A 357 -0.48 -28.35 -32.21
C TRP A 357 -1.47 -29.16 -33.03
N ILE A 358 -2.48 -28.46 -33.52
CA ILE A 358 -3.46 -28.98 -34.45
C ILE A 358 -3.27 -28.23 -35.76
N ASP A 359 -3.03 -28.97 -36.82
CA ASP A 359 -2.93 -28.49 -38.20
C ASP A 359 -4.26 -28.70 -38.92
N ASP A 360 -4.77 -27.65 -39.55
CA ASP A 360 -5.92 -27.69 -40.44
C ASP A 360 -5.51 -27.38 -41.89
N GLN A 361 -6.44 -27.53 -42.83
CA GLN A 361 -6.26 -27.24 -44.26
C GLN A 361 -7.19 -26.11 -44.73
N GLY A 362 -7.43 -25.12 -43.85
CA GLY A 362 -8.41 -24.06 -44.04
C GLY A 362 -7.90 -22.83 -44.84
N GLY A 363 -6.72 -22.91 -45.46
CA GLY A 363 -6.15 -21.80 -46.24
C GLY A 363 -5.46 -20.71 -45.42
N GLY A 364 -5.44 -20.83 -44.07
CA GLY A 364 -4.73 -19.91 -43.18
C GLY A 364 -5.47 -18.58 -42.92
N VAL A 365 -4.79 -17.68 -42.25
CA VAL A 365 -5.31 -16.39 -41.78
C VAL A 365 -4.32 -15.27 -42.12
N ALA A 366 -4.80 -14.08 -42.48
CA ALA A 366 -3.94 -12.95 -42.70
C ALA A 366 -3.03 -12.68 -41.48
N LYS A 367 -1.73 -12.37 -41.72
CA LYS A 367 -0.73 -12.23 -40.63
C LYS A 367 -1.15 -11.23 -39.53
N GLY A 368 -1.88 -10.17 -39.88
CA GLY A 368 -2.37 -9.17 -38.94
C GLY A 368 -3.57 -9.63 -38.09
N GLU A 369 -4.21 -10.73 -38.48
CA GLU A 369 -5.41 -11.26 -37.82
C GLU A 369 -5.11 -12.45 -36.90
N LEU A 370 -3.90 -13.01 -36.88
CA LEU A 370 -3.52 -14.20 -36.15
C LEU A 370 -3.76 -14.06 -34.61
N GLU A 371 -3.66 -12.86 -34.07
CA GLU A 371 -3.98 -12.61 -32.64
C GLU A 371 -5.47 -12.32 -32.45
N ARG A 372 -6.12 -11.66 -33.44
CA ARG A 372 -7.54 -11.31 -33.36
C ARG A 372 -8.49 -12.49 -33.45
N ILE A 373 -8.09 -13.62 -34.02
CA ILE A 373 -8.94 -14.82 -34.07
C ILE A 373 -9.28 -15.38 -32.67
N PHE A 374 -8.57 -14.96 -31.63
CA PHE A 374 -8.82 -15.34 -30.25
C PHE A 374 -9.69 -14.31 -29.48
N ASP A 375 -10.05 -13.21 -30.10
CA ASP A 375 -10.97 -12.24 -29.50
C ASP A 375 -12.41 -12.80 -29.56
N PRO A 376 -13.21 -12.63 -28.50
CA PRO A 376 -14.61 -13.04 -28.53
C PRO A 376 -15.36 -12.39 -29.70
N PHE A 377 -16.20 -13.18 -30.38
CA PHE A 377 -16.97 -12.76 -31.57
C PHE A 377 -16.15 -12.33 -32.78
N ALA A 378 -14.83 -12.54 -32.76
CA ALA A 378 -14.00 -12.24 -33.92
C ALA A 378 -14.37 -13.15 -35.09
N ARG A 379 -14.67 -12.52 -36.24
CA ARG A 379 -14.90 -13.18 -37.53
C ARG A 379 -14.06 -12.49 -38.58
N LEU A 380 -13.39 -13.28 -39.41
CA LEU A 380 -12.61 -12.73 -40.53
C LEU A 380 -13.50 -12.38 -41.71
N ASP A 381 -13.18 -11.31 -42.41
CA ASP A 381 -13.89 -10.89 -43.61
C ASP A 381 -13.81 -11.99 -44.69
N GLY A 382 -14.95 -12.54 -45.08
CA GLY A 382 -15.04 -13.62 -46.06
C GLY A 382 -15.77 -14.88 -45.59
N SER A 383 -16.06 -15.03 -44.29
CA SER A 383 -16.91 -16.11 -43.81
C SER A 383 -18.35 -15.86 -44.25
N ARG A 384 -18.95 -16.84 -44.96
CA ARG A 384 -20.34 -16.75 -45.45
C ARG A 384 -21.33 -16.55 -44.32
N PRO A 385 -22.32 -15.67 -44.44
CA PRO A 385 -23.41 -15.58 -43.47
C PRO A 385 -24.17 -16.92 -43.48
N GLY A 386 -24.03 -17.69 -42.43
CA GLY A 386 -24.69 -19.01 -42.30
C GLY A 386 -23.80 -20.17 -41.88
N ASP A 387 -22.47 -20.01 -41.88
CA ASP A 387 -21.53 -21.08 -41.51
C ASP A 387 -21.47 -21.39 -39.98
N GLY A 388 -22.49 -21.05 -39.23
CA GLY A 388 -22.82 -21.66 -37.93
C GLY A 388 -21.91 -21.35 -36.75
N GLY A 389 -20.90 -20.43 -36.80
CA GLY A 389 -20.06 -20.09 -35.68
C GLY A 389 -20.04 -18.61 -35.30
N PHE A 390 -20.15 -18.39 -34.06
CA PHE A 390 -20.30 -17.07 -33.47
C PHE A 390 -18.96 -16.41 -33.12
N GLY A 391 -17.81 -17.05 -33.41
CA GLY A 391 -16.49 -16.53 -33.11
C GLY A 391 -16.12 -16.62 -31.61
N LEU A 392 -16.74 -17.52 -30.87
CA LEU A 392 -16.47 -17.72 -29.42
C LEU A 392 -15.51 -18.89 -29.15
N GLY A 393 -15.47 -19.91 -30.00
CA GLY A 393 -14.76 -21.17 -29.73
C GLY A 393 -13.27 -20.99 -29.42
N LEU A 394 -12.52 -20.20 -30.24
CA LEU A 394 -11.09 -20.00 -30.01
C LEU A 394 -10.81 -19.14 -28.77
N SER A 395 -11.67 -18.18 -28.42
CA SER A 395 -11.56 -17.41 -27.18
C SER A 395 -11.81 -18.28 -25.94
N ILE A 396 -12.79 -19.19 -26.01
CA ILE A 396 -13.05 -20.21 -24.96
C ILE A 396 -11.82 -21.12 -24.79
N ALA A 397 -11.28 -21.63 -25.90
CA ALA A 397 -10.10 -22.49 -25.87
C ALA A 397 -8.89 -21.79 -25.25
N ARG A 398 -8.65 -20.54 -25.62
CA ARG A 398 -7.54 -19.74 -25.06
C ARG A 398 -7.71 -19.49 -23.56
N ASN A 399 -8.92 -19.18 -23.12
CA ASN A 399 -9.23 -18.96 -21.69
C ASN A 399 -9.05 -20.26 -20.90
N ALA A 400 -9.61 -21.37 -21.37
CA ALA A 400 -9.50 -22.69 -20.73
C ALA A 400 -8.05 -23.15 -20.55
N LEU A 401 -7.18 -22.92 -21.56
CA LEU A 401 -5.74 -23.20 -21.48
C LEU A 401 -5.00 -22.25 -20.55
N THR A 402 -5.28 -20.95 -20.63
CA THR A 402 -4.61 -19.94 -19.78
C THR A 402 -4.90 -20.18 -18.29
N ARG A 403 -6.12 -20.52 -17.92
CA ARG A 403 -6.51 -20.81 -16.52
C ARG A 403 -5.75 -21.97 -15.89
N GLN A 404 -5.33 -22.95 -16.68
CA GLN A 404 -4.52 -24.07 -16.19
C GLN A 404 -3.01 -23.85 -16.35
N GLY A 405 -2.57 -22.61 -16.72
CA GLY A 405 -1.18 -22.24 -16.84
C GLY A 405 -0.57 -22.59 -18.18
N GLY A 406 -1.41 -22.88 -19.18
CA GLY A 406 -1.02 -23.07 -20.58
C GLY A 406 -1.07 -21.78 -21.40
N GLN A 407 -0.72 -21.89 -22.68
CA GLN A 407 -0.77 -20.82 -23.67
C GLN A 407 -1.36 -21.37 -24.97
N LEU A 408 -2.05 -20.51 -25.74
CA LEU A 408 -2.56 -20.83 -27.08
C LEU A 408 -2.19 -19.70 -28.04
N TRP A 409 -1.64 -20.06 -29.19
CA TRP A 409 -1.30 -19.11 -30.27
C TRP A 409 -1.46 -19.76 -31.63
N ALA A 410 -1.45 -18.97 -32.71
CA ALA A 410 -1.68 -19.43 -34.06
C ALA A 410 -0.48 -19.12 -34.98
N GLN A 411 -0.25 -19.97 -35.96
CA GLN A 411 0.72 -19.80 -37.04
C GLN A 411 0.12 -20.30 -38.38
N ASN A 412 0.42 -19.64 -39.48
CA ASN A 412 0.07 -20.20 -40.80
C ASN A 412 1.06 -21.29 -41.18
N THR A 413 0.56 -22.31 -41.84
CA THR A 413 1.31 -23.33 -42.56
C THR A 413 1.12 -23.13 -44.07
N ASP A 414 1.78 -23.95 -44.89
CA ASP A 414 1.61 -23.92 -46.34
C ASP A 414 0.19 -24.39 -46.76
N GLU A 415 -0.48 -25.18 -45.92
CA GLU A 415 -1.79 -25.78 -46.23
C GLU A 415 -2.95 -25.13 -45.47
N GLY A 416 -2.68 -24.47 -44.33
CA GLY A 416 -3.76 -23.92 -43.49
C GLY A 416 -3.27 -23.21 -42.25
N LEU A 417 -4.01 -23.35 -41.16
CA LEU A 417 -3.71 -22.78 -39.88
C LEU A 417 -3.19 -23.86 -38.93
N ARG A 418 -2.16 -23.52 -38.15
CA ARG A 418 -1.65 -24.29 -37.00
C ARG A 418 -2.00 -23.58 -35.74
N LEU A 419 -2.77 -24.25 -34.88
CA LEU A 419 -3.05 -23.79 -33.52
C LEU A 419 -2.13 -24.51 -32.56
N LEU A 420 -1.22 -23.78 -31.89
CA LEU A 420 -0.24 -24.33 -30.98
C LEU A 420 -0.67 -24.06 -29.53
N MET A 421 -0.53 -25.09 -28.69
CA MET A 421 -0.82 -25.00 -27.27
C MET A 421 0.37 -25.49 -26.46
N GLN A 422 0.64 -24.85 -25.34
CA GLN A 422 1.70 -25.20 -24.41
C GLN A 422 1.10 -25.55 -23.06
N LEU A 423 1.47 -26.70 -22.50
CA LEU A 423 0.97 -27.20 -21.23
C LEU A 423 2.09 -27.82 -20.39
N PRO A 424 1.99 -27.78 -19.06
CA PRO A 424 2.94 -28.49 -18.19
C PRO A 424 2.92 -30.00 -18.46
N ALA A 425 4.09 -30.61 -18.59
CA ALA A 425 4.19 -32.06 -18.69
C ALA A 425 3.93 -32.70 -17.32
N ALA A 426 3.17 -33.79 -17.29
CA ALA A 426 3.11 -34.62 -16.08
C ALA A 426 4.46 -35.35 -15.89
N THR A 427 4.89 -35.47 -14.63
CA THR A 427 6.10 -36.23 -14.30
C THR A 427 5.82 -37.73 -14.51
N GLU A 428 6.78 -38.47 -15.06
CA GLU A 428 6.63 -39.89 -15.38
C GLU A 428 6.16 -40.74 -14.17
N LEU A 429 6.62 -40.40 -12.98
CA LEU A 429 6.20 -41.03 -11.73
C LEU A 429 4.70 -40.84 -11.45
N ILE A 430 4.15 -39.64 -11.70
CA ILE A 430 2.75 -39.32 -11.48
C ILE A 430 1.87 -40.00 -12.56
N ALA A 431 2.36 -40.06 -13.78
CA ALA A 431 1.67 -40.73 -14.89
C ALA A 431 1.57 -42.25 -14.69
N GLN A 432 2.61 -42.89 -14.15
CA GLN A 432 2.63 -44.32 -13.83
C GLN A 432 1.67 -44.64 -12.67
N ASP A 433 1.71 -43.89 -11.60
CA ASP A 433 0.86 -44.10 -10.42
C ASP A 433 -0.63 -43.96 -10.78
N TYR A 434 -0.97 -42.97 -11.61
CA TYR A 434 -2.34 -42.75 -12.09
C TYR A 434 -2.82 -43.90 -13.01
N LYS A 435 -1.93 -44.39 -13.85
CA LYS A 435 -2.22 -45.53 -14.75
C LYS A 435 -2.51 -46.81 -13.96
N GLU A 436 -1.75 -47.09 -12.90
CA GLU A 436 -2.00 -48.25 -12.03
C GLU A 436 -3.28 -48.13 -11.22
N HIS A 437 -3.59 -46.92 -10.73
CA HIS A 437 -4.89 -46.69 -10.02
C HIS A 437 -6.10 -46.84 -10.93
N THR A 438 -6.04 -46.26 -12.14
CA THR A 438 -7.16 -46.36 -13.10
C THR A 438 -7.40 -47.79 -13.54
N LEU A 439 -6.35 -48.58 -13.75
CA LEU A 439 -6.45 -50.02 -14.08
C LEU A 439 -7.04 -50.86 -12.92
N ARG A 440 -6.71 -50.50 -11.66
CA ARG A 440 -7.30 -51.14 -10.47
C ARG A 440 -8.78 -50.85 -10.33
N ASP A 441 -9.23 -49.62 -10.56
CA ASP A 441 -10.62 -49.20 -10.46
C ASP A 441 -11.49 -49.83 -11.59
N MET A 442 -10.94 -49.94 -12.80
CA MET A 442 -11.62 -50.61 -13.92
C MET A 442 -11.68 -52.12 -13.70
N GLY A 443 -10.68 -52.72 -13.08
CA GLY A 443 -10.68 -54.11 -12.69
C GLY A 443 -11.68 -54.43 -11.56
N ALA A 444 -11.86 -53.49 -10.62
CA ALA A 444 -12.83 -53.66 -9.51
C ALA A 444 -14.30 -53.52 -9.93
N ARG A 445 -14.59 -52.86 -11.07
CA ARG A 445 -15.95 -52.76 -11.62
C ARG A 445 -16.41 -53.93 -12.51
N ARG A 446 -15.52 -54.91 -12.74
CA ARG A 446 -15.89 -56.18 -13.43
C ARG A 446 -15.98 -57.31 -12.44
N LEU A 447 -17.02 -57.33 -11.60
CA LEU A 447 -17.63 -58.46 -10.92
C LEU A 447 -18.87 -57.93 -10.15
N PRO A 448 -20.07 -58.48 -10.24
CA PRO A 448 -20.33 -59.94 -10.20
C PRO A 448 -21.21 -60.49 -11.34
N VAL A 449 -21.01 -61.78 -11.54
CA VAL A 449 -21.93 -62.72 -12.22
C VAL A 449 -23.30 -62.70 -11.58
#